data_8407ad0a59c4b34074213d01d95827ff
#
_entry.id   8407ad0a59c4b34074213d01d95827ff
#
_cell.length_a   1.000
_cell.length_b   1.000
_cell.length_c   1.000
_cell.angle_alpha   90.00
_cell.angle_beta   90.00
_cell.angle_gamma   90.00
#
_symmetry.space_group_name_H-M   'P 1'
#
loop_
_entity.id
_entity.type
_entity.pdbx_description
1 polymer ?
#
loop_
_entity_poly.entity_id
_entity_poly.type
_entity_poly.pdbx_seq_one_letter_code
_entity_poly.pdbx_strand_id
1 'polypeptide(L)'
;AETLLATHADLAARKLTPDAPNNKNEERHRLHEKMEREGGASADITLRTSIRMSDEAFAAALEKAKAEGRDAVHVRAWLALPAACPSQSHITLDGFTETPGHIAAEDAPQRTVCWEADLTENRTFGAEYSYRETAVYADPLSFTPDPEQPEFYTGEEAPHIVFTPYLRALAAQLTEGITSPAEKAKRIYDYVTLNVRYHFQPSYFVHESIAENCARSRRGDCGIMALTFITLCRIAGIPARWESGFAVAPGDAGCHDWARFYVCLLYTSDAADE
;
A
#
# COMPACT_ATOMS: atom_id res chain seq x y z
N ALA A 1 -20.67 -6.71 14.86
CA ALA A 1 -19.56 -6.68 15.82
C ALA A 1 -20.02 -7.10 17.22
N GLU A 2 -21.08 -6.48 17.78
CA GLU A 2 -21.59 -6.80 19.13
C GLU A 2 -22.04 -8.27 19.27
N THR A 3 -22.70 -8.82 18.25
CA THR A 3 -23.13 -10.22 18.25
C THR A 3 -21.95 -11.19 18.28
N LEU A 4 -20.86 -10.88 17.59
CA LEU A 4 -19.66 -11.71 17.54
C LEU A 4 -18.89 -11.67 18.88
N LEU A 5 -18.85 -10.52 19.53
CA LEU A 5 -18.25 -10.36 20.85
C LEU A 5 -19.08 -11.03 21.95
N ALA A 6 -20.41 -11.08 21.80
CA ALA A 6 -21.29 -11.77 22.74
C ALA A 6 -21.16 -13.31 22.65
N THR A 7 -20.72 -13.85 21.50
CA THR A 7 -20.59 -15.30 21.29
C THR A 7 -19.16 -15.82 21.46
N HIS A 8 -18.14 -14.95 21.55
CA HIS A 8 -16.72 -15.32 21.66
C HIS A 8 -16.06 -14.57 22.81
N ALA A 9 -16.03 -15.21 23.99
CA ALA A 9 -15.48 -14.61 25.22
C ALA A 9 -13.98 -14.24 25.12
N ASP A 10 -13.21 -14.96 24.30
CA ASP A 10 -11.80 -14.69 24.02
C ASP A 10 -11.61 -13.41 23.20
N LEU A 11 -12.51 -13.12 22.25
CA LEU A 11 -12.52 -11.89 21.50
C LEU A 11 -13.00 -10.70 22.34
N ALA A 12 -13.99 -10.95 23.22
CA ALA A 12 -14.45 -9.95 24.17
C ALA A 12 -13.33 -9.57 25.17
N ALA A 13 -12.58 -10.56 25.68
CA ALA A 13 -11.46 -10.33 26.58
C ALA A 13 -10.30 -9.54 25.92
N ARG A 14 -10.05 -9.74 24.62
CA ARG A 14 -9.07 -8.97 23.86
C ARG A 14 -9.49 -7.52 23.59
N LYS A 15 -10.80 -7.26 23.53
CA LYS A 15 -11.33 -5.90 23.33
C LYS A 15 -11.46 -5.10 24.63
N LEU A 16 -11.38 -5.76 25.78
CA LEU A 16 -11.48 -5.14 27.10
C LEU A 16 -10.15 -4.54 27.60
N THR A 17 -9.06 -4.67 26.85
CA THR A 17 -7.93 -3.77 27.03
C THR A 17 -8.42 -2.38 26.61
N PRO A 18 -8.43 -1.38 27.51
CA PRO A 18 -8.78 -0.03 27.11
C PRO A 18 -7.90 0.33 25.92
N ASP A 19 -8.52 0.70 24.79
CA ASP A 19 -7.77 1.31 23.70
C ASP A 19 -6.98 2.45 24.35
N ALA A 20 -5.66 2.44 24.20
CA ALA A 20 -4.87 3.62 24.51
C ALA A 20 -5.55 4.77 23.76
N PRO A 21 -5.72 5.98 24.36
CA PRO A 21 -6.40 7.07 23.70
C PRO A 21 -5.83 7.18 22.30
N ASN A 22 -6.68 7.03 21.30
CA ASN A 22 -6.25 7.06 19.90
C ASN A 22 -5.92 8.52 19.54
N ASN A 23 -4.74 8.96 19.92
CA ASN A 23 -4.21 10.29 19.61
C ASN A 23 -3.77 10.41 18.14
N LYS A 24 -3.87 9.33 17.36
CA LYS A 24 -3.42 9.33 15.95
C LYS A 24 -4.09 10.44 15.12
N ASN A 25 -5.37 10.69 15.34
CA ASN A 25 -6.07 11.77 14.62
C ASN A 25 -5.56 13.16 15.04
N GLU A 26 -5.31 13.40 16.31
CA GLU A 26 -4.75 14.68 16.78
C GLU A 26 -3.32 14.90 16.29
N GLU A 27 -2.50 13.85 16.26
CA GLU A 27 -1.16 13.90 15.71
C GLU A 27 -1.16 14.18 14.22
N ARG A 28 -2.06 13.53 13.46
CA ARG A 28 -2.27 13.80 12.03
C ARG A 28 -2.72 15.23 11.78
N HIS A 29 -3.68 15.75 12.53
CA HIS A 29 -4.09 17.15 12.42
C HIS A 29 -2.94 18.12 12.68
N ARG A 30 -2.17 17.91 13.74
CA ARG A 30 -1.00 18.74 14.04
C ARG A 30 0.06 18.67 12.94
N LEU A 31 0.29 17.47 12.38
CA LEU A 31 1.23 17.31 11.26
C LEU A 31 0.72 18.05 10.01
N HIS A 32 -0.57 17.92 9.69
CA HIS A 32 -1.18 18.61 8.57
C HIS A 32 -1.09 20.13 8.71
N GLU A 33 -1.49 20.71 9.87
CA GLU A 33 -1.35 22.13 10.15
C GLU A 33 0.11 22.61 10.06
N LYS A 34 1.05 21.76 10.52
CA LYS A 34 2.49 22.05 10.38
C LYS A 34 2.90 22.07 8.91
N MET A 35 2.51 21.06 8.15
CA MET A 35 2.84 20.97 6.72
C MET A 35 2.25 22.14 5.92
N GLU A 36 1.01 22.52 6.19
CA GLU A 36 0.36 23.68 5.57
C GLU A 36 1.12 24.97 5.86
N ARG A 37 1.54 25.17 7.10
CA ARG A 37 2.26 26.38 7.51
C ARG A 37 3.72 26.43 7.00
N GLU A 38 4.40 25.27 6.96
CA GLU A 38 5.84 25.16 6.65
C GLU A 38 6.11 24.72 5.21
N GLY A 39 5.06 24.41 4.44
CA GLY A 39 5.18 23.93 3.07
C GLY A 39 5.56 22.45 2.96
N GLY A 40 5.60 21.73 4.08
CA GLY A 40 5.92 20.30 4.11
C GLY A 40 6.50 19.84 5.44
N ALA A 41 6.90 18.57 5.49
CA ALA A 41 7.58 17.98 6.64
C ALA A 41 8.63 16.95 6.18
N SER A 42 9.66 16.74 6.98
CA SER A 42 10.66 15.69 6.74
C SER A 42 10.92 14.90 8.01
N ALA A 43 11.24 13.62 7.85
CA ALA A 43 11.66 12.73 8.92
C ALA A 43 12.85 11.88 8.48
N ASP A 44 13.80 11.65 9.40
CA ASP A 44 14.84 10.65 9.21
C ASP A 44 14.35 9.34 9.80
N ILE A 45 14.35 8.29 9.00
CA ILE A 45 13.78 6.99 9.30
C ILE A 45 14.90 5.96 9.26
N THR A 46 14.99 5.14 10.31
CA THR A 46 15.78 3.90 10.32
C THR A 46 14.83 2.73 10.48
N LEU A 47 14.87 1.80 9.55
CA LEU A 47 13.96 0.66 9.52
C LEU A 47 14.74 -0.65 9.43
N ARG A 48 14.29 -1.63 10.21
CA ARG A 48 14.75 -3.02 10.12
C ARG A 48 13.58 -3.90 9.71
N THR A 49 13.74 -4.58 8.59
CA THR A 49 12.73 -5.50 8.05
C THR A 49 13.30 -6.91 7.96
N SER A 50 12.46 -7.92 8.09
CA SER A 50 12.87 -9.30 7.90
C SER A 50 11.73 -10.20 7.42
N ILE A 51 12.09 -11.28 6.75
CA ILE A 51 11.18 -12.34 6.34
C ILE A 51 11.76 -13.71 6.71
N ARG A 52 10.91 -14.59 7.20
CA ARG A 52 11.23 -15.97 7.54
C ARG A 52 10.00 -16.84 7.31
N MET A 53 10.16 -18.05 6.83
CA MET A 53 9.05 -19.01 6.81
C MET A 53 8.67 -19.40 8.24
N SER A 54 7.40 -19.77 8.49
CA SER A 54 7.08 -20.43 9.77
C SER A 54 7.81 -21.77 9.85
N ASP A 55 8.10 -22.23 11.06
CA ASP A 55 8.82 -23.50 11.23
C ASP A 55 8.03 -24.67 10.69
N GLU A 56 6.70 -24.64 10.81
CA GLU A 56 5.80 -25.65 10.24
C GLU A 56 5.82 -25.64 8.71
N ALA A 57 5.77 -24.46 8.09
CA ALA A 57 5.82 -24.33 6.64
C ALA A 57 7.17 -24.77 6.08
N PHE A 58 8.27 -24.43 6.76
CA PHE A 58 9.59 -24.88 6.36
C PHE A 58 9.76 -26.40 6.49
N ALA A 59 9.31 -26.99 7.60
CA ALA A 59 9.34 -28.44 7.81
C ALA A 59 8.56 -29.19 6.73
N ALA A 60 7.35 -28.73 6.40
CA ALA A 60 6.53 -29.32 5.35
C ALA A 60 7.20 -29.22 3.96
N ALA A 61 7.83 -28.05 3.66
CA ALA A 61 8.56 -27.86 2.41
C ALA A 61 9.79 -28.77 2.32
N LEU A 62 10.53 -28.96 3.43
CA LEU A 62 11.70 -29.83 3.49
C LEU A 62 11.32 -31.32 3.30
N GLU A 63 10.25 -31.78 3.92
CA GLU A 63 9.75 -33.14 3.71
C GLU A 63 9.32 -33.37 2.25
N LYS A 64 8.66 -32.40 1.63
CA LYS A 64 8.35 -32.44 0.20
C LYS A 64 9.62 -32.50 -0.66
N ALA A 65 10.62 -31.67 -0.36
CA ALA A 65 11.90 -31.67 -1.09
C ALA A 65 12.57 -33.04 -0.99
N LYS A 66 12.62 -33.65 0.21
CA LYS A 66 13.19 -34.99 0.42
C LYS A 66 12.44 -36.09 -0.37
N ALA A 67 11.11 -36.02 -0.41
CA ALA A 67 10.31 -36.94 -1.22
C ALA A 67 10.60 -36.84 -2.72
N GLU A 68 11.07 -35.68 -3.17
CA GLU A 68 11.52 -35.39 -4.54
C GLU A 68 13.03 -35.64 -4.76
N GLY A 69 13.73 -36.20 -3.76
CA GLY A 69 15.17 -36.52 -3.84
C GLY A 69 16.11 -35.32 -3.68
N ARG A 70 15.64 -34.24 -3.04
CA ARG A 70 16.43 -33.03 -2.73
C ARG A 70 16.66 -32.93 -1.23
N ASP A 71 17.87 -32.55 -0.82
CA ASP A 71 18.24 -32.42 0.60
C ASP A 71 17.94 -31.03 1.18
N ALA A 72 17.51 -30.08 0.35
CA ALA A 72 17.27 -28.70 0.73
C ALA A 72 16.01 -28.12 0.09
N VAL A 73 15.50 -27.05 0.69
CA VAL A 73 14.40 -26.23 0.17
C VAL A 73 15.01 -25.06 -0.60
N HIS A 74 14.74 -24.99 -1.90
CA HIS A 74 15.10 -23.81 -2.69
C HIS A 74 14.17 -22.66 -2.38
N VAL A 75 14.72 -21.55 -1.91
CA VAL A 75 13.96 -20.35 -1.55
C VAL A 75 14.45 -19.12 -2.30
N ARG A 76 13.51 -18.24 -2.60
CA ARG A 76 13.76 -16.87 -3.01
C ARG A 76 13.04 -15.95 -2.06
N ALA A 77 13.74 -14.99 -1.46
CA ALA A 77 13.19 -14.01 -0.54
C ALA A 77 13.44 -12.60 -1.08
N TRP A 78 12.42 -11.74 -0.99
CA TRP A 78 12.52 -10.33 -1.36
C TRP A 78 12.04 -9.46 -0.22
N LEU A 79 12.77 -8.37 0.02
CA LEU A 79 12.33 -7.29 0.91
C LEU A 79 12.38 -5.96 0.16
N ALA A 80 11.41 -5.08 0.45
CA ALA A 80 11.39 -3.74 -0.08
C ALA A 80 12.52 -2.90 0.52
N LEU A 81 13.10 -2.04 -0.30
CA LEU A 81 14.09 -1.03 0.09
C LEU A 81 13.59 0.35 -0.32
N PRO A 82 14.03 1.42 0.38
CA PRO A 82 13.76 2.78 -0.07
C PRO A 82 14.39 3.03 -1.45
N ALA A 83 13.66 3.74 -2.31
CA ALA A 83 14.12 4.11 -3.63
C ALA A 83 14.39 5.61 -3.72
N ALA A 84 15.46 6.03 -4.40
CA ALA A 84 15.73 7.44 -4.62
C ALA A 84 14.62 8.06 -5.49
N CYS A 85 13.91 9.01 -4.92
CA CYS A 85 12.81 9.71 -5.58
C CYS A 85 12.64 11.10 -4.91
N PRO A 86 11.75 11.97 -5.42
CA PRO A 86 11.57 13.30 -4.83
C PRO A 86 11.23 13.32 -3.34
N SER A 87 10.54 12.28 -2.84
CA SER A 87 10.19 12.17 -1.41
C SER A 87 11.24 11.43 -0.59
N GLN A 88 12.10 10.59 -1.20
CA GLN A 88 13.07 9.75 -0.49
C GLN A 88 14.51 10.05 -0.90
N SER A 89 15.32 10.41 0.08
CA SER A 89 16.72 10.81 -0.10
C SER A 89 17.61 10.33 1.04
N HIS A 90 18.93 10.54 0.93
CA HIS A 90 19.93 10.16 1.95
C HIS A 90 19.84 8.68 2.34
N ILE A 91 19.64 7.82 1.34
CA ILE A 91 19.44 6.39 1.56
C ILE A 91 20.78 5.74 1.90
N THR A 92 20.80 4.99 3.00
CA THR A 92 21.93 4.17 3.43
C THR A 92 21.44 2.75 3.70
N LEU A 93 22.12 1.76 3.14
CA LEU A 93 21.89 0.35 3.47
C LEU A 93 22.86 -0.03 4.59
N ASP A 94 22.33 -0.13 5.81
CA ASP A 94 23.15 -0.25 7.02
C ASP A 94 23.60 -1.69 7.28
N GLY A 95 22.84 -2.69 6.79
CA GLY A 95 23.24 -4.09 6.88
C GLY A 95 22.21 -5.09 6.39
N PHE A 96 22.69 -6.33 6.24
CA PHE A 96 21.87 -7.49 5.89
C PHE A 96 22.21 -8.67 6.80
N THR A 97 21.23 -9.51 7.12
CA THR A 97 21.46 -10.74 7.91
C THR A 97 22.25 -11.79 7.14
N GLU A 98 22.09 -11.83 5.84
CA GLU A 98 22.77 -12.72 4.88
C GLU A 98 23.25 -11.89 3.68
N THR A 99 24.29 -12.30 3.02
CA THR A 99 24.76 -11.62 1.80
C THR A 99 23.69 -11.69 0.73
N PRO A 100 23.19 -10.54 0.20
CA PRO A 100 22.22 -10.54 -0.87
C PRO A 100 22.75 -11.12 -2.18
N GLY A 101 21.89 -11.83 -2.90
CA GLY A 101 22.18 -12.24 -4.28
C GLY A 101 22.03 -11.08 -5.27
N HIS A 102 21.11 -10.17 -4.99
CA HIS A 102 20.87 -8.99 -5.83
C HIS A 102 20.25 -7.85 -5.03
N ILE A 103 20.71 -6.64 -5.32
CA ILE A 103 20.12 -5.38 -4.84
C ILE A 103 19.76 -4.56 -6.08
N ALA A 104 18.50 -4.17 -6.20
CA ALA A 104 18.04 -3.32 -7.30
C ALA A 104 18.69 -1.92 -7.26
N ALA A 105 18.79 -1.28 -8.42
CA ALA A 105 19.32 0.09 -8.54
C ALA A 105 18.61 1.06 -7.60
N GLU A 106 19.30 2.13 -7.21
CA GLU A 106 18.79 3.04 -6.17
C GLU A 106 17.50 3.75 -6.59
N ASP A 107 17.35 4.02 -7.88
CA ASP A 107 16.20 4.68 -8.50
C ASP A 107 15.18 3.69 -9.10
N ALA A 108 15.36 2.39 -8.89
CA ALA A 108 14.44 1.40 -9.43
C ALA A 108 13.03 1.55 -8.81
N PRO A 109 11.98 1.63 -9.63
CA PRO A 109 10.62 1.55 -9.12
C PRO A 109 10.43 0.27 -8.31
N GLN A 110 9.85 0.36 -7.11
CA GLN A 110 9.71 -0.77 -6.18
C GLN A 110 11.06 -1.48 -5.93
N ARG A 111 12.05 -0.70 -5.52
CA ARG A 111 13.39 -1.20 -5.21
C ARG A 111 13.33 -2.33 -4.19
N THR A 112 14.03 -3.42 -4.46
CA THR A 112 14.08 -4.60 -3.58
C THR A 112 15.49 -5.13 -3.44
N VAL A 113 15.71 -5.85 -2.36
CA VAL A 113 16.81 -6.79 -2.18
C VAL A 113 16.30 -8.21 -2.35
N CYS A 114 17.08 -9.08 -2.95
CA CYS A 114 16.75 -10.48 -3.19
C CYS A 114 17.84 -11.42 -2.67
N TRP A 115 17.41 -12.50 -2.04
CA TRP A 115 18.23 -13.65 -1.70
C TRP A 115 17.71 -14.87 -2.44
N GLU A 116 18.62 -15.72 -2.88
CA GLU A 116 18.32 -17.04 -3.44
C GLU A 116 19.25 -18.07 -2.75
N ALA A 117 18.67 -19.09 -2.14
CA ALA A 117 19.43 -20.06 -1.36
C ALA A 117 18.75 -21.42 -1.29
N ASP A 118 19.56 -22.46 -1.16
CA ASP A 118 19.12 -23.82 -0.82
C ASP A 118 19.28 -24.01 0.69
N LEU A 119 18.17 -24.16 1.40
CA LEU A 119 18.12 -24.19 2.87
C LEU A 119 17.92 -25.61 3.39
N THR A 120 18.86 -26.06 4.23
CA THR A 120 18.72 -27.27 5.06
C THR A 120 18.12 -26.98 6.44
N GLU A 121 18.15 -25.71 6.84
CA GLU A 121 17.57 -25.16 8.07
C GLU A 121 16.86 -23.85 7.80
N ASN A 122 15.83 -23.53 8.59
CA ASN A 122 15.04 -22.32 8.41
C ASN A 122 15.87 -21.07 8.80
N ARG A 123 15.96 -20.08 7.91
CA ARG A 123 16.73 -18.85 8.12
C ARG A 123 15.86 -17.61 8.00
N THR A 124 16.38 -16.53 8.57
CA THR A 124 15.80 -15.19 8.47
C THR A 124 16.61 -14.34 7.49
N PHE A 125 15.95 -13.77 6.49
CA PHE A 125 16.52 -12.79 5.59
C PHE A 125 16.06 -11.40 6.05
N GLY A 126 17.00 -10.51 6.30
CA GLY A 126 16.71 -9.19 6.87
C GLY A 126 17.60 -8.11 6.28
N ALA A 127 17.04 -6.89 6.27
CA ALA A 127 17.73 -5.67 5.88
C ALA A 127 17.53 -4.58 6.94
N GLU A 128 18.55 -3.78 7.16
CA GLU A 128 18.53 -2.56 7.95
C GLU A 128 18.98 -1.41 7.07
N TYR A 129 18.22 -0.32 7.07
CA TYR A 129 18.49 0.84 6.24
C TYR A 129 17.93 2.11 6.84
N SER A 130 18.52 3.22 6.44
CA SER A 130 18.11 4.57 6.84
C SER A 130 17.86 5.43 5.62
N TYR A 131 16.90 6.35 5.72
CA TYR A 131 16.59 7.32 4.66
C TYR A 131 15.89 8.54 5.25
N ARG A 132 15.85 9.62 4.47
CA ARG A 132 15.02 10.79 4.74
C ARG A 132 13.78 10.76 3.88
N GLU A 133 12.62 10.76 4.53
CA GLU A 133 11.32 11.00 3.86
C GLU A 133 11.00 12.49 3.93
N THR A 134 10.56 13.07 2.82
CA THR A 134 10.14 14.47 2.72
C THR A 134 8.79 14.53 2.03
N ALA A 135 7.78 14.97 2.76
CA ALA A 135 6.45 15.24 2.23
C ALA A 135 6.29 16.74 1.99
N VAL A 136 5.97 17.12 0.76
CA VAL A 136 5.66 18.51 0.40
C VAL A 136 4.16 18.72 0.55
N TYR A 137 3.76 19.78 1.25
CA TYR A 137 2.34 20.16 1.29
C TYR A 137 1.89 20.65 -0.06
N ALA A 138 0.84 20.08 -0.58
CA ALA A 138 0.26 20.47 -1.85
C ALA A 138 -1.26 20.29 -1.79
N ASP A 139 -2.02 21.32 -2.17
CA ASP A 139 -3.46 21.19 -2.40
C ASP A 139 -3.70 20.86 -3.88
N PRO A 140 -4.12 19.62 -4.20
CA PRO A 140 -4.35 19.22 -5.59
C PRO A 140 -5.40 20.05 -6.32
N LEU A 141 -6.33 20.67 -5.58
CA LEU A 141 -7.37 21.51 -6.15
C LEU A 141 -6.87 22.90 -6.56
N SER A 142 -5.72 23.34 -6.01
CA SER A 142 -5.09 24.61 -6.36
C SER A 142 -4.25 24.53 -7.63
N PHE A 143 -3.94 23.33 -8.13
CA PHE A 143 -3.12 23.16 -9.33
C PHE A 143 -3.91 23.40 -10.61
N THR A 144 -3.24 24.01 -11.58
CA THR A 144 -3.75 24.04 -12.96
C THR A 144 -3.48 22.67 -13.57
N PRO A 145 -4.51 21.90 -13.91
CA PRO A 145 -4.32 20.60 -14.56
C PRO A 145 -3.60 20.76 -15.89
N ASP A 146 -2.77 19.79 -16.24
CA ASP A 146 -2.20 19.75 -17.58
C ASP A 146 -3.34 19.65 -18.60
N PRO A 147 -3.29 20.44 -19.70
CA PRO A 147 -4.36 20.47 -20.69
C PRO A 147 -4.54 19.12 -21.39
N GLU A 148 -3.47 18.36 -21.49
CA GLU A 148 -3.48 17.00 -22.02
C GLU A 148 -3.03 16.04 -20.91
N GLN A 149 -3.94 15.20 -20.43
CA GLN A 149 -3.60 14.15 -19.48
C GLN A 149 -2.84 13.02 -20.20
N PRO A 150 -1.77 12.47 -19.62
CA PRO A 150 -1.01 11.40 -20.24
C PRO A 150 -1.87 10.13 -20.39
N GLU A 151 -1.57 9.34 -21.44
CA GLU A 151 -2.28 8.09 -21.70
C GLU A 151 -1.79 6.89 -20.88
N PHE A 152 -0.64 7.01 -20.19
CA PHE A 152 -0.13 5.94 -19.34
C PHE A 152 -1.02 5.73 -18.10
N TYR A 153 -1.10 4.51 -17.61
CA TYR A 153 -1.89 4.13 -16.42
C TYR A 153 -3.37 4.54 -16.48
N THR A 154 -3.98 4.46 -17.69
CA THR A 154 -5.41 4.73 -17.92
C THR A 154 -6.18 3.49 -18.36
N GLY A 155 -5.50 2.41 -18.69
CA GLY A 155 -6.08 1.16 -19.18
C GLY A 155 -6.40 0.16 -18.05
N GLU A 156 -7.04 -0.94 -18.48
CA GLU A 156 -7.26 -2.10 -17.61
C GLU A 156 -5.94 -2.86 -17.38
N GLU A 157 -5.83 -3.51 -16.22
CA GLU A 157 -4.75 -4.42 -15.85
C GLU A 157 -5.37 -5.64 -15.15
N ALA A 158 -5.96 -6.53 -15.94
CA ALA A 158 -6.57 -7.75 -15.40
C ALA A 158 -5.52 -8.65 -14.71
N PRO A 159 -5.87 -9.34 -13.63
CA PRO A 159 -7.21 -9.42 -13.01
C PRO A 159 -7.51 -8.31 -12.00
N HIS A 160 -6.57 -7.42 -11.67
CA HIS A 160 -6.69 -6.48 -10.56
C HIS A 160 -7.49 -5.23 -10.90
N ILE A 161 -7.35 -4.70 -12.11
CA ILE A 161 -8.04 -3.50 -12.58
C ILE A 161 -8.89 -3.85 -13.79
N VAL A 162 -10.19 -3.98 -13.60
CA VAL A 162 -11.17 -4.37 -14.63
C VAL A 162 -12.32 -3.37 -14.66
N PHE A 163 -12.65 -2.89 -15.85
CA PHE A 163 -13.68 -1.86 -16.07
C PHE A 163 -15.05 -2.48 -16.32
N THR A 164 -15.69 -2.96 -15.28
CA THR A 164 -17.01 -3.55 -15.39
C THR A 164 -18.08 -2.50 -15.76
N PRO A 165 -19.24 -2.91 -16.34
CA PRO A 165 -20.33 -1.99 -16.61
C PRO A 165 -20.81 -1.22 -15.38
N TYR A 166 -20.82 -1.88 -14.22
CA TYR A 166 -21.19 -1.24 -12.94
C TYR A 166 -20.19 -0.14 -12.55
N LEU A 167 -18.88 -0.41 -12.62
CA LEU A 167 -17.85 0.59 -12.28
C LEU A 167 -17.82 1.75 -13.27
N ARG A 168 -18.08 1.50 -14.56
CA ARG A 168 -18.23 2.56 -15.57
C ARG A 168 -19.42 3.48 -15.23
N ALA A 169 -20.56 2.91 -14.87
CA ALA A 169 -21.73 3.69 -14.47
C ALA A 169 -21.48 4.48 -13.18
N LEU A 170 -20.83 3.85 -12.19
CA LEU A 170 -20.45 4.51 -10.94
C LEU A 170 -19.50 5.68 -11.17
N ALA A 171 -18.43 5.48 -11.95
CA ALA A 171 -17.49 6.55 -12.26
C ALA A 171 -18.16 7.71 -12.99
N ALA A 172 -19.03 7.42 -13.98
CA ALA A 172 -19.80 8.43 -14.69
C ALA A 172 -20.70 9.25 -13.72
N GLN A 173 -21.38 8.56 -12.79
CA GLN A 173 -22.23 9.22 -11.79
C GLN A 173 -21.40 10.12 -10.85
N LEU A 174 -20.26 9.63 -10.37
CA LEU A 174 -19.41 10.38 -9.44
C LEU A 174 -18.78 11.63 -10.08
N THR A 175 -18.54 11.59 -11.37
CA THR A 175 -17.85 12.65 -12.10
C THR A 175 -18.76 13.45 -13.03
N GLU A 176 -20.08 13.29 -12.90
CA GLU A 176 -21.08 14.00 -13.72
C GLU A 176 -20.91 15.52 -13.60
N GLY A 177 -20.80 16.21 -14.75
CA GLY A 177 -20.63 17.66 -14.82
C GLY A 177 -19.26 18.19 -14.41
N ILE A 178 -18.33 17.34 -13.98
CA ILE A 178 -17.00 17.75 -13.55
C ILE A 178 -16.01 17.61 -14.72
N THR A 179 -15.31 18.69 -15.03
CA THR A 179 -14.27 18.70 -16.08
C THR A 179 -12.85 18.57 -15.51
N SER A 180 -12.59 19.15 -14.33
CA SER A 180 -11.28 19.13 -13.67
C SER A 180 -10.89 17.72 -13.24
N PRO A 181 -9.70 17.20 -13.66
CA PRO A 181 -9.20 15.90 -13.20
C PRO A 181 -9.03 15.85 -11.67
N ALA A 182 -8.58 16.94 -11.03
CA ALA A 182 -8.42 17.02 -9.59
C ALA A 182 -9.76 16.90 -8.84
N GLU A 183 -10.78 17.61 -9.31
CA GLU A 183 -12.12 17.53 -8.72
C GLU A 183 -12.76 16.14 -8.93
N LYS A 184 -12.54 15.51 -10.09
CA LYS A 184 -12.97 14.13 -10.32
C LYS A 184 -12.29 13.18 -9.35
N ALA A 185 -10.96 13.28 -9.19
CA ALA A 185 -10.20 12.47 -8.26
C ALA A 185 -10.68 12.68 -6.81
N LYS A 186 -10.93 13.93 -6.40
CA LYS A 186 -11.49 14.26 -5.10
C LYS A 186 -12.86 13.59 -4.86
N ARG A 187 -13.74 13.61 -5.86
CA ARG A 187 -15.06 12.95 -5.74
C ARG A 187 -14.95 11.44 -5.62
N ILE A 188 -14.03 10.83 -6.35
CA ILE A 188 -13.74 9.40 -6.27
C ILE A 188 -13.12 9.06 -4.91
N TYR A 189 -12.19 9.88 -4.43
CA TYR A 189 -11.58 9.75 -3.10
C TYR A 189 -12.65 9.81 -2.00
N ASP A 190 -13.49 10.85 -2.01
CA ASP A 190 -14.58 11.00 -1.04
C ASP A 190 -15.55 9.80 -1.08
N TYR A 191 -15.83 9.27 -2.27
CA TYR A 191 -16.64 8.07 -2.38
C TYR A 191 -16.00 6.88 -1.67
N VAL A 192 -14.72 6.63 -1.90
CA VAL A 192 -14.01 5.50 -1.29
C VAL A 192 -13.90 5.70 0.23
N THR A 193 -13.41 6.84 0.69
CA THR A 193 -13.14 7.08 2.11
C THR A 193 -14.40 7.18 2.96
N LEU A 194 -15.47 7.76 2.43
CA LEU A 194 -16.72 7.96 3.19
C LEU A 194 -17.69 6.78 3.10
N ASN A 195 -17.55 5.91 2.09
CA ASN A 195 -18.50 4.81 1.88
C ASN A 195 -17.92 3.42 2.07
N VAL A 196 -16.60 3.26 2.04
CA VAL A 196 -15.95 1.96 2.24
C VAL A 196 -15.43 1.88 3.68
N ARG A 197 -15.87 0.86 4.41
CA ARG A 197 -15.35 0.57 5.74
C ARG A 197 -14.10 -0.27 5.62
N TYR A 198 -13.01 0.14 6.28
CA TYR A 198 -11.82 -0.69 6.40
C TYR A 198 -12.14 -2.02 7.08
N HIS A 199 -11.77 -3.11 6.44
CA HIS A 199 -12.05 -4.45 6.92
C HIS A 199 -11.06 -5.43 6.30
N PHE A 200 -10.49 -6.32 7.13
CA PHE A 200 -9.64 -7.39 6.63
C PHE A 200 -10.32 -8.15 5.49
N GLN A 201 -9.57 -8.42 4.43
CA GLN A 201 -10.03 -9.12 3.25
C GLN A 201 -9.27 -10.46 3.07
N PRO A 202 -9.91 -11.47 2.47
CA PRO A 202 -9.20 -12.68 2.05
C PRO A 202 -8.24 -12.36 0.90
N SER A 203 -7.49 -13.38 0.46
CA SER A 203 -6.59 -13.25 -0.70
C SER A 203 -7.34 -12.73 -1.93
N TYR A 204 -6.77 -11.74 -2.61
CA TYR A 204 -7.45 -10.98 -3.68
C TYR A 204 -7.86 -11.82 -4.89
N PHE A 205 -7.19 -12.95 -5.13
CA PHE A 205 -7.54 -13.87 -6.22
C PHE A 205 -8.93 -14.52 -6.10
N VAL A 206 -9.57 -14.45 -4.92
CA VAL A 206 -10.93 -14.97 -4.75
C VAL A 206 -12.01 -14.01 -5.28
N HIS A 207 -11.63 -12.77 -5.62
CA HIS A 207 -12.53 -11.77 -6.16
C HIS A 207 -12.50 -11.79 -7.70
N GLU A 208 -13.64 -11.92 -8.33
CA GLU A 208 -13.78 -11.85 -9.80
C GLU A 208 -13.46 -10.43 -10.30
N SER A 209 -13.89 -9.41 -9.56
CA SER A 209 -13.52 -8.01 -9.74
C SER A 209 -13.34 -7.34 -8.38
N ILE A 210 -12.10 -7.00 -8.05
CA ILE A 210 -11.74 -6.43 -6.75
C ILE A 210 -12.50 -5.12 -6.50
N ALA A 211 -12.43 -4.19 -7.45
CA ALA A 211 -13.05 -2.87 -7.32
C ALA A 211 -14.58 -2.94 -7.30
N GLU A 212 -15.22 -3.81 -8.09
CA GLU A 212 -16.67 -3.95 -8.06
C GLU A 212 -17.15 -4.60 -6.76
N ASN A 213 -16.42 -5.62 -6.27
CA ASN A 213 -16.73 -6.21 -4.99
C ASN A 213 -16.66 -5.17 -3.86
N CYS A 214 -15.61 -4.36 -3.81
CA CYS A 214 -15.45 -3.28 -2.86
C CYS A 214 -16.60 -2.27 -2.94
N ALA A 215 -16.88 -1.78 -4.13
CA ALA A 215 -17.93 -0.77 -4.35
C ALA A 215 -19.34 -1.26 -3.94
N ARG A 216 -19.64 -2.54 -4.14
CA ARG A 216 -20.92 -3.17 -3.76
C ARG A 216 -20.99 -3.52 -2.28
N SER A 217 -19.94 -4.16 -1.75
CA SER A 217 -19.90 -4.59 -0.34
C SER A 217 -19.64 -3.45 0.62
N ARG A 218 -19.04 -2.35 0.15
CA ARG A 218 -18.55 -1.22 0.93
C ARG A 218 -17.55 -1.64 2.01
N ARG A 219 -16.68 -2.60 1.66
CA ARG A 219 -15.63 -3.13 2.54
C ARG A 219 -14.36 -3.35 1.73
N GLY A 220 -13.23 -2.96 2.31
CA GLY A 220 -11.92 -3.15 1.73
C GLY A 220 -10.82 -2.99 2.77
N ASP A 221 -9.67 -3.56 2.52
CA ASP A 221 -8.41 -3.19 3.18
C ASP A 221 -7.71 -2.10 2.36
N CYS A 222 -6.50 -1.69 2.76
CA CYS A 222 -5.76 -0.64 2.08
C CYS A 222 -5.61 -0.92 0.57
N GLY A 223 -5.22 -2.13 0.20
CA GLY A 223 -5.02 -2.50 -1.17
C GLY A 223 -6.29 -2.53 -2.01
N ILE A 224 -7.38 -3.07 -1.47
CA ILE A 224 -8.68 -3.09 -2.16
C ILE A 224 -9.24 -1.67 -2.32
N MET A 225 -9.09 -0.81 -1.31
CA MET A 225 -9.51 0.60 -1.40
C MET A 225 -8.68 1.34 -2.44
N ALA A 226 -7.35 1.16 -2.45
CA ALA A 226 -6.45 1.74 -3.45
C ALA A 226 -6.81 1.28 -4.87
N LEU A 227 -7.01 -0.03 -5.09
CA LEU A 227 -7.42 -0.56 -6.40
C LEU A 227 -8.78 -0.04 -6.86
N THR A 228 -9.72 0.16 -5.94
CA THR A 228 -11.03 0.74 -6.25
C THR A 228 -10.90 2.19 -6.70
N PHE A 229 -10.10 2.99 -5.98
CA PHE A 229 -9.79 4.36 -6.38
C PHE A 229 -9.11 4.41 -7.75
N ILE A 230 -8.06 3.61 -7.95
CA ILE A 230 -7.32 3.53 -9.23
C ILE A 230 -8.26 3.17 -10.38
N THR A 231 -9.10 2.15 -10.20
CA THR A 231 -10.02 1.69 -11.23
C THR A 231 -11.00 2.79 -11.64
N LEU A 232 -11.62 3.47 -10.67
CA LEU A 232 -12.55 4.56 -10.92
C LEU A 232 -11.86 5.79 -11.56
N CYS A 233 -10.64 6.13 -11.11
CA CYS A 233 -9.84 7.20 -11.72
C CYS A 233 -9.51 6.89 -13.17
N ARG A 234 -9.03 5.69 -13.48
CA ARG A 234 -8.72 5.28 -14.86
C ARG A 234 -9.96 5.30 -15.76
N ILE A 235 -11.11 4.84 -15.28
CA ILE A 235 -12.39 4.96 -16.01
C ILE A 235 -12.74 6.43 -16.30
N ALA A 236 -12.44 7.33 -15.36
CA ALA A 236 -12.70 8.77 -15.50
C ALA A 236 -11.64 9.51 -16.33
N GLY A 237 -10.65 8.78 -16.90
CA GLY A 237 -9.56 9.34 -17.71
C GLY A 237 -8.42 9.96 -16.89
N ILE A 238 -8.31 9.62 -15.60
CA ILE A 238 -7.24 10.10 -14.72
C ILE A 238 -6.21 8.98 -14.59
N PRO A 239 -4.94 9.23 -15.00
CA PRO A 239 -3.88 8.24 -14.83
C PRO A 239 -3.66 7.92 -13.35
N ALA A 240 -3.71 6.65 -13.00
CA ALA A 240 -3.53 6.22 -11.61
C ALA A 240 -2.83 4.85 -11.55
N ARG A 241 -1.96 4.67 -10.55
CA ARG A 241 -1.19 3.46 -10.35
C ARG A 241 -1.16 3.04 -8.89
N TRP A 242 -0.90 1.77 -8.69
CA TRP A 242 -0.62 1.16 -7.41
C TRP A 242 0.78 1.48 -6.92
N GLU A 243 0.90 1.70 -5.63
CA GLU A 243 2.17 1.68 -4.91
C GLU A 243 2.00 0.91 -3.60
N SER A 244 3.08 0.30 -3.14
CA SER A 244 3.12 -0.43 -1.87
C SER A 244 4.44 -0.18 -1.16
N GLY A 245 4.43 -0.33 0.16
CA GLY A 245 5.61 -0.12 0.98
C GLY A 245 5.32 -0.34 2.45
N PHE A 246 5.87 0.51 3.30
CA PHE A 246 5.66 0.47 4.73
C PHE A 246 5.06 1.79 5.23
N ALA A 247 3.97 1.69 5.99
CA ALA A 247 3.56 2.75 6.89
C ALA A 247 4.45 2.66 8.13
N VAL A 248 5.15 3.74 8.45
CA VAL A 248 6.17 3.77 9.51
C VAL A 248 5.84 4.81 10.57
N ALA A 249 5.84 4.38 11.82
CA ALA A 249 5.76 5.24 12.99
C ALA A 249 6.83 4.80 14.01
N PRO A 250 7.22 5.64 14.99
CA PRO A 250 8.17 5.25 16.00
C PRO A 250 7.76 3.96 16.74
N GLY A 251 8.56 2.90 16.60
CA GLY A 251 8.30 1.59 17.21
C GLY A 251 7.25 0.73 16.52
N ASP A 252 6.69 1.18 15.39
CA ASP A 252 5.68 0.45 14.62
C ASP A 252 5.95 0.61 13.11
N ALA A 253 5.86 -0.50 12.38
CA ALA A 253 5.95 -0.50 10.92
C ALA A 253 5.12 -1.64 10.35
N GLY A 254 4.28 -1.35 9.38
CA GLY A 254 3.42 -2.33 8.73
C GLY A 254 3.42 -2.20 7.22
N CYS A 255 3.16 -3.31 6.53
CA CYS A 255 2.94 -3.26 5.08
C CYS A 255 1.69 -2.42 4.78
N HIS A 256 1.79 -1.59 3.77
CA HIS A 256 0.69 -0.71 3.37
C HIS A 256 0.67 -0.52 1.86
N ASP A 257 -0.53 -0.28 1.33
CA ASP A 257 -0.77 -0.06 -0.08
C ASP A 257 -1.52 1.25 -0.27
N TRP A 258 -1.18 1.98 -1.33
CA TRP A 258 -1.83 3.24 -1.68
C TRP A 258 -1.92 3.44 -3.19
N ALA A 259 -2.64 4.47 -3.58
CA ALA A 259 -2.78 4.88 -4.96
C ALA A 259 -2.00 6.16 -5.22
N ARG A 260 -1.36 6.25 -6.37
CA ARG A 260 -0.82 7.50 -6.90
C ARG A 260 -1.56 7.85 -8.19
N PHE A 261 -1.97 9.11 -8.34
CA PHE A 261 -2.66 9.59 -9.53
C PHE A 261 -2.00 10.85 -10.09
N TYR A 262 -2.26 11.14 -11.35
CA TYR A 262 -1.67 12.26 -12.05
C TYR A 262 -2.73 13.33 -12.35
N VAL A 263 -2.42 14.58 -12.05
CA VAL A 263 -3.22 15.75 -12.40
C VAL A 263 -2.40 16.76 -13.20
N CYS A 264 -1.14 16.93 -12.79
CA CYS A 264 -0.14 17.79 -13.42
C CYS A 264 1.25 17.20 -13.14
N LEU A 265 2.33 17.87 -13.51
CA LEU A 265 3.72 17.41 -13.27
C LEU A 265 4.05 17.14 -11.77
N LEU A 266 3.20 17.55 -10.85
CA LEU A 266 3.30 17.23 -9.43
C LEU A 266 2.43 15.99 -9.13
N TYR A 267 3.07 14.90 -8.70
CA TYR A 267 2.38 13.71 -8.22
C TYR A 267 1.80 13.96 -6.83
N THR A 268 0.52 13.64 -6.67
CA THR A 268 -0.12 13.61 -5.35
C THR A 268 -0.34 12.16 -4.94
N SER A 269 0.00 11.83 -3.71
CA SER A 269 -0.20 10.50 -3.14
C SER A 269 -1.29 10.56 -2.07
N ASP A 270 -1.98 9.46 -1.95
CA ASP A 270 -2.68 8.91 -0.80
C ASP A 270 -4.21 8.97 -0.77
N ALA A 271 -4.81 7.81 -1.06
CA ALA A 271 -6.24 7.56 -0.86
C ALA A 271 -6.53 6.47 0.22
N ALA A 272 -5.52 6.01 0.95
CA ALA A 272 -5.65 4.84 1.83
C ALA A 272 -5.51 5.14 3.33
N ASP A 273 -5.28 6.38 3.75
CA ASP A 273 -4.91 6.72 5.13
C ASP A 273 -6.00 7.43 5.97
N GLU A 274 -7.27 7.10 5.80
CA GLU A 274 -8.30 7.50 6.78
C GLU A 274 -9.00 6.33 7.45
#